data_23e8f9f47db71b2fa310707e044a692f
#
_entry.id   23e8f9f47db71b2fa310707e044a692f
#
_cell.length_a   1.000
_cell.length_b   1.000
_cell.length_c   1.000
_cell.angle_alpha   90.00
_cell.angle_beta   90.00
_cell.angle_gamma   90.00
#
_symmetry.space_group_name_H-M   'P 1'
#
loop_
_entity.id
_entity.type
_entity.pdbx_description
1 polymer ?
#
loop_
_entity_poly.entity_id
_entity_poly.type
_entity_poly.pdbx_seq_one_letter_code
_entity_poly.pdbx_strand_id
1 'polypeptide(L)'
;DLSHSRLDVVNNYHARMLASAVLAAQSQNLEYVQFVSFGCGHDAYLSDEIQRMMREISGKSPLILKLDESEVQGPLRIRVRSFLETINMRRKKREMAERLQNQPGTSRQENAGGGNECGTAALGPDIQKSWQVHELSDPYPVKFEVEDRKKRTVLVPNTSHAFCRIMSAALKTQGIRAVPLAVGREEAIRLGKQYVHNDICFPAQIVIGEALAALRSGQYVPSETAIGMGKYIGDCRLTHYSALLRKALDDAGYPE
;
A
#
# COMPACT_ATOMS: atom_id res chain seq x y z
N ASP A 1 12.76 -5.66 11.22
CA ASP A 1 12.47 -4.26 11.52
C ASP A 1 11.14 -3.86 10.88
N LEU A 2 10.25 -3.22 11.65
CA LEU A 2 8.95 -2.73 11.18
C LEU A 2 8.91 -1.19 11.11
N SER A 3 10.07 -0.54 11.20
CA SER A 3 10.19 0.92 11.18
C SER A 3 9.63 1.56 9.89
N HIS A 4 9.64 0.80 8.79
CA HIS A 4 9.14 1.25 7.49
C HIS A 4 7.69 0.78 7.21
N SER A 5 6.98 0.28 8.21
CA SER A 5 5.55 0.04 8.09
C SER A 5 4.79 1.37 8.11
N ARG A 6 3.77 1.48 7.26
CA ARG A 6 2.81 2.59 7.31
C ARG A 6 1.93 2.53 8.55
N LEU A 7 1.74 1.32 9.09
CA LEU A 7 0.87 1.08 10.21
C LEU A 7 1.58 1.33 11.53
N ASP A 8 0.90 2.02 12.41
CA ASP A 8 1.27 2.04 13.81
C ASP A 8 0.92 0.70 14.45
N VAL A 9 1.92 -0.01 14.89
CA VAL A 9 1.74 -1.33 15.51
C VAL A 9 1.17 -1.14 16.92
N VAL A 10 -0.14 -1.30 17.05
CA VAL A 10 -0.87 -1.03 18.30
C VAL A 10 -0.82 -2.23 19.25
N ASN A 11 -0.67 -3.44 18.72
CA ASN A 11 -0.61 -4.65 19.53
C ASN A 11 0.38 -5.69 18.99
N ASN A 12 0.80 -6.60 19.87
CA ASN A 12 1.76 -7.65 19.53
C ASN A 12 1.28 -8.61 18.43
N TYR A 13 -0.02 -8.76 18.26
CA TYR A 13 -0.58 -9.65 17.23
C TYR A 13 -0.30 -9.10 15.83
N HIS A 14 -0.56 -7.81 15.62
CA HIS A 14 -0.27 -7.12 14.35
C HIS A 14 1.24 -7.11 14.06
N ALA A 15 2.08 -6.86 15.08
CA ALA A 15 3.53 -6.93 14.93
C ALA A 15 3.98 -8.30 14.43
N ARG A 16 3.42 -9.38 15.00
CA ARG A 16 3.76 -10.75 14.60
C ARG A 16 3.31 -11.06 13.18
N MET A 17 2.13 -10.57 12.76
CA MET A 17 1.64 -10.76 11.39
C MET A 17 2.54 -10.06 10.38
N LEU A 18 2.88 -8.79 10.61
CA LEU A 18 3.79 -8.02 9.75
C LEU A 18 5.18 -8.65 9.70
N ALA A 19 5.74 -9.02 10.86
CA ALA A 19 7.05 -9.68 10.93
C ALA A 19 7.06 -11.03 10.19
N SER A 20 6.01 -11.83 10.31
CA SER A 20 5.88 -13.09 9.60
C SER A 20 5.80 -12.89 8.08
N ALA A 21 5.11 -11.85 7.63
CA ALA A 21 5.04 -11.49 6.22
C ALA A 21 6.41 -11.05 5.67
N VAL A 22 7.18 -10.26 6.43
CA VAL A 22 8.55 -9.87 6.08
C VAL A 22 9.45 -11.10 5.96
N LEU A 23 9.40 -12.01 6.94
CA LEU A 23 10.17 -13.26 6.90
C LEU A 23 9.81 -14.11 5.68
N ALA A 24 8.53 -14.23 5.37
CA ALA A 24 8.08 -14.96 4.19
C ALA A 24 8.53 -14.29 2.88
N ALA A 25 8.55 -12.95 2.86
CA ALA A 25 9.06 -12.21 1.70
C ALA A 25 10.56 -12.39 1.50
N GLN A 26 11.35 -12.41 2.57
CA GLN A 26 12.80 -12.58 2.53
C GLN A 26 13.24 -14.02 2.24
N SER A 27 12.38 -15.00 2.49
CA SER A 27 12.71 -16.41 2.27
C SER A 27 12.21 -16.90 0.92
N GLN A 28 13.05 -17.67 0.20
CA GLN A 28 12.62 -18.30 -1.06
C GLN A 28 11.63 -19.45 -0.84
N ASN A 29 11.64 -20.08 0.32
CA ASN A 29 10.92 -21.30 0.63
C ASN A 29 9.63 -21.07 1.43
N LEU A 30 9.35 -19.86 1.84
CA LEU A 30 8.15 -19.50 2.61
C LEU A 30 7.20 -18.69 1.75
N GLU A 31 5.92 -18.96 1.93
CA GLU A 31 4.83 -18.18 1.38
C GLU A 31 3.91 -17.73 2.51
N TYR A 32 3.22 -16.62 2.33
CA TYR A 32 2.35 -16.04 3.34
C TYR A 32 0.88 -16.23 2.97
N VAL A 33 0.12 -16.77 3.90
CA VAL A 33 -1.34 -16.94 3.77
C VAL A 33 -2.00 -16.25 4.95
N GLN A 34 -2.94 -15.37 4.67
CA GLN A 34 -3.72 -14.66 5.67
C GLN A 34 -5.20 -15.06 5.59
N PHE A 35 -5.75 -15.46 6.71
CA PHE A 35 -7.20 -15.63 6.87
C PHE A 35 -7.80 -14.32 7.37
N VAL A 36 -8.85 -13.85 6.71
CA VAL A 36 -9.60 -12.65 7.04
C VAL A 36 -11.05 -13.03 7.22
N SER A 37 -11.60 -12.79 8.40
CA SER A 37 -12.99 -13.20 8.70
C SER A 37 -14.01 -12.18 8.24
N PHE A 38 -13.72 -10.90 8.35
CA PHE A 38 -14.66 -9.84 8.04
C PHE A 38 -13.93 -8.57 7.63
N GLY A 39 -14.45 -7.81 6.64
CA GLY A 39 -13.85 -6.56 6.17
C GLY A 39 -13.92 -5.40 7.18
N CYS A 40 -14.40 -5.67 8.39
CA CYS A 40 -14.45 -4.73 9.50
C CYS A 40 -13.33 -5.06 10.49
N GLY A 41 -12.49 -4.11 10.81
CA GLY A 41 -11.39 -4.30 11.76
C GLY A 41 -10.03 -4.03 11.16
N HIS A 42 -8.99 -4.43 11.85
CA HIS A 42 -7.60 -4.18 11.45
C HIS A 42 -7.15 -5.00 10.23
N ASP A 43 -7.82 -6.13 9.96
CA ASP A 43 -7.44 -7.06 8.89
C ASP A 43 -7.35 -6.41 7.51
N ALA A 44 -8.25 -5.49 7.18
CA ALA A 44 -8.24 -4.79 5.90
C ALA A 44 -6.97 -3.96 5.70
N TYR A 45 -6.52 -3.27 6.74
CA TYR A 45 -5.30 -2.45 6.70
C TYR A 45 -4.03 -3.31 6.73
N LEU A 46 -4.04 -4.36 7.57
CA LEU A 46 -2.94 -5.31 7.65
C LEU A 46 -2.73 -6.02 6.32
N SER A 47 -3.81 -6.43 5.66
CA SER A 47 -3.74 -7.09 4.35
C SER A 47 -3.10 -6.19 3.29
N ASP A 48 -3.50 -4.93 3.23
CA ASP A 48 -2.94 -3.93 2.32
C ASP A 48 -1.44 -3.70 2.60
N GLU A 49 -1.08 -3.52 3.87
CA GLU A 49 0.30 -3.27 4.26
C GLU A 49 1.20 -4.49 4.03
N ILE A 50 0.73 -5.67 4.39
CA ILE A 50 1.42 -6.94 4.13
C ILE A 50 1.66 -7.11 2.62
N GLN A 51 0.65 -6.83 1.80
CA GLN A 51 0.78 -6.91 0.35
C GLN A 51 1.82 -5.92 -0.20
N ARG A 52 1.83 -4.67 0.31
CA ARG A 52 2.85 -3.68 -0.05
C ARG A 52 4.24 -4.16 0.32
N MET A 53 4.45 -4.49 1.61
CA MET A 53 5.76 -4.89 2.12
C MET A 53 6.32 -6.11 1.37
N MET A 54 5.51 -7.15 1.17
CA MET A 54 5.95 -8.35 0.44
C MET A 54 6.29 -8.05 -1.02
N ARG A 55 5.52 -7.16 -1.66
CA ARG A 55 5.77 -6.76 -3.05
C ARG A 55 7.06 -5.95 -3.18
N GLU A 56 7.30 -5.01 -2.28
CA GLU A 56 8.52 -4.19 -2.28
C GLU A 56 9.76 -5.03 -1.97
N ILE A 57 9.69 -5.92 -0.97
CA ILE A 57 10.84 -6.73 -0.56
C ILE A 57 11.26 -7.72 -1.66
N SER A 58 10.30 -8.38 -2.30
CA SER A 58 10.63 -9.53 -3.16
C SER A 58 9.71 -9.77 -4.35
N GLY A 59 8.77 -8.87 -4.61
CA GLY A 59 7.77 -9.05 -5.65
C GLY A 59 6.73 -10.14 -5.34
N LYS A 60 6.75 -10.74 -4.15
CA LYS A 60 5.74 -11.71 -3.73
C LYS A 60 4.43 -11.02 -3.38
N SER A 61 3.34 -11.78 -3.50
CA SER A 61 2.01 -11.39 -3.02
C SER A 61 1.48 -12.43 -2.05
N PRO A 62 0.86 -12.03 -0.94
CA PRO A 62 0.22 -12.96 -0.01
C PRO A 62 -1.02 -13.59 -0.63
N LEU A 63 -1.41 -14.77 -0.15
CA LEU A 63 -2.73 -15.32 -0.37
C LEU A 63 -3.66 -14.84 0.74
N ILE A 64 -4.65 -14.02 0.39
CA ILE A 64 -5.67 -13.54 1.33
C ILE A 64 -6.93 -14.36 1.12
N LEU A 65 -7.35 -15.08 2.15
CA LEU A 65 -8.54 -15.92 2.17
C LEU A 65 -9.59 -15.29 3.07
N LYS A 66 -10.64 -14.75 2.48
CA LYS A 66 -11.81 -14.25 3.22
C LYS A 66 -12.70 -15.44 3.56
N LEU A 67 -12.89 -15.65 4.84
CA LEU A 67 -13.82 -16.63 5.37
C LEU A 67 -15.08 -15.87 5.78
N ASP A 68 -16.17 -16.12 5.09
CA ASP A 68 -17.50 -15.64 5.46
C ASP A 68 -18.40 -16.80 5.89
N GLU A 69 -19.57 -16.48 6.38
CA GLU A 69 -20.56 -17.48 6.84
C GLU A 69 -21.13 -18.31 5.69
N SER A 70 -20.87 -17.95 4.46
CA SER A 70 -21.41 -18.59 3.26
C SER A 70 -20.55 -19.73 2.77
N GLU A 71 -20.12 -20.65 3.49
CA GLU A 71 -19.39 -21.92 3.18
C GLU A 71 -19.10 -22.24 1.68
N VAL A 72 -18.90 -21.20 0.83
CA VAL A 72 -18.71 -21.37 -0.62
C VAL A 72 -17.28 -21.84 -0.90
N GLN A 73 -17.09 -23.15 -0.93
CA GLN A 73 -15.78 -23.77 -1.16
C GLN A 73 -15.21 -23.53 -2.57
N GLY A 74 -16.04 -23.26 -3.57
CA GLY A 74 -15.61 -23.11 -4.96
C GLY A 74 -14.59 -21.96 -5.17
N PRO A 75 -14.92 -20.71 -4.82
CA PRO A 75 -14.00 -19.58 -4.95
C PRO A 75 -12.72 -19.75 -4.14
N LEU A 76 -12.82 -20.36 -2.95
CA LEU A 76 -11.66 -20.65 -2.10
C LEU A 76 -10.68 -21.59 -2.81
N ARG A 77 -11.19 -22.69 -3.38
CA ARG A 77 -10.37 -23.67 -4.12
C ARG A 77 -9.69 -23.04 -5.34
N ILE A 78 -10.38 -22.17 -6.06
CA ILE A 78 -9.82 -21.47 -7.22
C ILE A 78 -8.67 -20.56 -6.79
N ARG A 79 -8.85 -19.77 -5.72
CA ARG A 79 -7.80 -18.87 -5.20
C ARG A 79 -6.56 -19.65 -4.76
N VAL A 80 -6.75 -20.75 -4.00
CA VAL A 80 -5.64 -21.59 -3.55
C VAL A 80 -4.91 -22.22 -4.74
N ARG A 81 -5.63 -22.76 -5.73
CA ARG A 81 -5.00 -23.32 -6.93
C ARG A 81 -4.22 -22.27 -7.72
N SER A 82 -4.81 -21.10 -7.95
CA SER A 82 -4.12 -20.00 -8.65
C SER A 82 -2.86 -19.57 -7.92
N PHE A 83 -2.90 -19.52 -6.60
CA PHE A 83 -1.72 -19.18 -5.79
C PHE A 83 -0.61 -20.26 -5.91
N LEU A 84 -0.97 -21.55 -5.84
CA LEU A 84 -0.02 -22.64 -6.02
C LEU A 84 0.61 -22.62 -7.43
N GLU A 85 -0.18 -22.32 -8.46
CA GLU A 85 0.36 -22.17 -9.82
C GLU A 85 1.32 -20.98 -9.91
N THR A 86 1.02 -19.87 -9.24
CA THR A 86 1.94 -18.71 -9.18
C THR A 86 3.28 -19.10 -8.53
N ILE A 87 3.25 -19.89 -7.46
CA ILE A 87 4.45 -20.42 -6.80
C ILE A 87 5.24 -21.31 -7.76
N ASN A 88 4.55 -22.24 -8.42
CA ASN A 88 5.17 -23.15 -9.39
C ASN A 88 5.82 -22.40 -10.57
N MET A 89 5.16 -21.37 -11.08
CA MET A 89 5.72 -20.53 -12.15
C MET A 89 6.96 -19.76 -11.69
N ARG A 90 6.96 -19.21 -10.47
CA ARG A 90 8.14 -18.55 -9.89
C ARG A 90 9.30 -19.53 -9.71
N ARG A 91 9.02 -20.75 -9.24
CA ARG A 91 10.05 -21.81 -9.10
C ARG A 91 10.65 -22.19 -10.45
N LYS A 92 9.83 -22.46 -11.46
CA LYS A 92 10.28 -22.79 -12.81
C LYS A 92 11.13 -21.68 -13.42
N LYS A 93 10.75 -20.43 -13.23
CA LYS A 93 11.56 -19.28 -13.70
C LYS A 93 12.94 -19.26 -13.06
N ARG A 94 13.05 -19.52 -11.75
CA ARG A 94 14.35 -19.60 -11.05
C ARG A 94 15.20 -20.73 -11.59
N GLU A 95 14.66 -21.94 -11.64
CA GLU A 95 15.38 -23.12 -12.17
C GLU A 95 15.89 -22.89 -13.59
N MET A 96 15.10 -22.21 -14.42
CA MET A 96 15.50 -21.84 -15.77
C MET A 96 16.62 -20.79 -15.77
N ALA A 97 16.55 -19.77 -14.91
CA ALA A 97 17.60 -18.76 -14.79
C ALA A 97 18.92 -19.37 -14.29
N GLU A 98 18.87 -20.25 -13.29
CA GLU A 98 20.04 -20.98 -12.78
C GLU A 98 20.69 -21.89 -13.87
N ARG A 99 19.87 -22.57 -14.66
CA ARG A 99 20.38 -23.38 -15.80
C ARG A 99 21.08 -22.53 -16.85
N LEU A 100 20.56 -21.36 -17.16
CA LEU A 100 21.16 -20.43 -18.12
C LEU A 100 22.47 -19.81 -17.60
N GLN A 101 22.60 -19.60 -16.30
CA GLN A 101 23.82 -19.10 -15.68
C GLN A 101 24.91 -20.17 -15.58
N ASN A 102 24.54 -21.45 -15.45
CA ASN A 102 25.46 -22.59 -15.29
C ASN A 102 25.86 -23.25 -16.62
N GLN A 103 25.46 -22.72 -17.78
CA GLN A 103 25.94 -23.19 -19.06
C GLN A 103 27.34 -22.60 -19.36
N PRO A 104 28.41 -23.39 -19.39
CA PRO A 104 29.73 -22.88 -19.73
C PRO A 104 29.79 -22.59 -21.24
N GLY A 105 29.93 -21.34 -21.58
CA GLY A 105 30.41 -20.89 -22.88
C GLY A 105 29.37 -20.83 -24.00
N THR A 106 28.67 -19.72 -24.09
CA THR A 106 28.29 -19.12 -25.38
C THR A 106 28.60 -17.65 -25.35
N SER A 107 29.76 -17.30 -25.92
CA SER A 107 30.08 -15.91 -26.27
C SER A 107 28.93 -15.35 -27.10
N ARG A 108 28.29 -14.27 -26.60
CA ARG A 108 27.34 -13.48 -27.36
C ARG A 108 28.04 -12.92 -28.61
N GLN A 109 27.78 -13.49 -29.76
CA GLN A 109 27.91 -12.78 -31.01
C GLN A 109 26.66 -11.90 -31.19
N GLU A 110 26.90 -10.60 -31.18
CA GLU A 110 25.93 -9.63 -31.63
C GLU A 110 25.73 -9.78 -33.12
N ASN A 111 24.61 -10.35 -33.55
CA ASN A 111 24.17 -10.25 -34.93
C ASN A 111 22.95 -9.34 -35.02
N ALA A 112 23.22 -8.14 -35.53
CA ALA A 112 22.21 -7.27 -36.10
C ALA A 112 21.70 -7.86 -37.41
N GLY A 113 20.41 -8.14 -37.52
CA GLY A 113 19.79 -8.58 -38.79
C GLY A 113 18.30 -8.84 -38.60
N GLY A 114 17.47 -8.03 -39.25
CA GLY A 114 16.02 -8.09 -39.16
C GLY A 114 15.41 -9.35 -39.74
N GLY A 115 14.24 -9.68 -39.24
CA GLY A 115 13.35 -10.71 -39.75
C GLY A 115 12.15 -10.89 -38.82
N ASN A 116 10.97 -10.55 -39.32
CA ASN A 116 9.67 -10.85 -38.72
C ASN A 116 9.50 -12.36 -38.57
N GLU A 117 9.42 -12.87 -37.36
CA GLU A 117 8.77 -14.14 -37.08
C GLU A 117 7.92 -14.07 -35.83
N CYS A 118 6.66 -14.37 -36.03
CA CYS A 118 5.62 -14.57 -35.03
C CYS A 118 5.95 -15.81 -34.19
N GLY A 119 5.97 -15.65 -32.86
CA GLY A 119 5.79 -16.76 -31.95
C GLY A 119 7.03 -17.34 -31.31
N THR A 120 7.55 -16.65 -30.37
CA THR A 120 8.03 -17.08 -29.05
C THR A 120 8.41 -15.79 -28.33
N ALA A 121 7.63 -15.40 -27.32
CA ALA A 121 7.96 -14.24 -26.51
C ALA A 121 9.37 -14.44 -25.97
N ALA A 122 10.33 -13.73 -26.55
CA ALA A 122 11.69 -13.66 -26.04
C ALA A 122 11.57 -13.27 -24.56
N LEU A 123 11.99 -14.16 -23.69
CA LEU A 123 12.10 -13.92 -22.27
C LEU A 123 13.02 -12.69 -22.12
N GLY A 124 12.41 -11.53 -21.84
CA GLY A 124 13.12 -10.28 -21.77
C GLY A 124 14.19 -10.25 -20.69
N PRO A 125 14.97 -9.17 -20.59
CA PRO A 125 16.12 -9.03 -19.68
C PRO A 125 15.77 -9.21 -18.18
N ASP A 126 14.49 -9.29 -17.82
CA ASP A 126 14.02 -9.56 -16.46
C ASP A 126 14.27 -10.98 -15.93
N ILE A 127 14.66 -11.94 -16.77
CA ILE A 127 14.96 -13.32 -16.33
C ILE A 127 16.32 -13.41 -15.66
N GLN A 128 17.21 -12.46 -15.93
CA GLN A 128 18.56 -12.43 -15.36
C GLN A 128 18.62 -11.83 -13.96
N LYS A 129 17.54 -11.26 -13.43
CA LYS A 129 17.53 -10.81 -12.04
C LYS A 129 17.42 -12.03 -11.13
N SER A 130 18.57 -12.46 -10.58
CA SER A 130 18.62 -13.32 -9.41
C SER A 130 17.65 -12.78 -8.35
N TRP A 131 17.07 -13.66 -7.53
CA TRP A 131 16.27 -13.30 -6.38
C TRP A 131 16.95 -12.17 -5.60
N GLN A 132 16.37 -10.98 -5.65
CA GLN A 132 16.86 -9.82 -4.92
C GLN A 132 15.83 -9.48 -3.85
N VAL A 133 16.33 -9.38 -2.63
CA VAL A 133 15.56 -8.85 -1.50
C VAL A 133 15.89 -7.37 -1.40
N HIS A 134 14.87 -6.54 -1.49
CA HIS A 134 15.00 -5.09 -1.39
C HIS A 134 14.65 -4.63 0.04
N GLU A 135 15.24 -3.55 0.46
CA GLU A 135 14.84 -2.86 1.67
C GLU A 135 13.50 -2.13 1.44
N LEU A 136 12.71 -2.03 2.50
CA LEU A 136 11.46 -1.28 2.46
C LEU A 136 11.75 0.22 2.37
N SER A 137 11.03 0.90 1.48
CA SER A 137 11.08 2.36 1.38
C SER A 137 10.41 3.03 2.59
N ASP A 138 10.91 4.22 2.99
CA ASP A 138 10.20 5.05 3.98
C ASP A 138 8.89 5.54 3.35
N PRO A 139 7.72 5.18 3.92
CA PRO A 139 6.44 5.63 3.40
C PRO A 139 6.17 7.12 3.66
N TYR A 140 6.95 7.77 4.52
CA TYR A 140 6.84 9.19 4.86
C TYR A 140 8.19 9.89 4.65
N PRO A 141 8.66 10.03 3.40
CA PRO A 141 10.00 10.58 3.10
C PRO A 141 10.12 12.06 3.50
N VAL A 142 9.02 12.80 3.43
CA VAL A 142 8.97 14.21 3.81
C VAL A 142 8.37 14.33 5.20
N LYS A 143 9.13 14.92 6.12
CA LYS A 143 8.69 15.19 7.49
C LYS A 143 8.18 16.63 7.60
N PHE A 144 7.25 16.88 8.53
CA PHE A 144 6.76 18.22 8.82
C PHE A 144 7.69 18.87 9.87
N GLU A 145 8.44 19.88 9.43
CA GLU A 145 9.43 20.58 10.26
C GLU A 145 8.85 21.86 10.88
N VAL A 146 9.62 22.47 11.79
CA VAL A 146 9.17 23.69 12.48
C VAL A 146 8.95 24.84 11.51
N GLU A 147 9.79 24.94 10.48
CA GLU A 147 9.74 25.93 9.42
C GLU A 147 8.50 25.82 8.54
N ASP A 148 7.97 24.59 8.40
CA ASP A 148 6.78 24.30 7.61
C ASP A 148 5.51 24.93 8.20
N ARG A 149 5.49 25.27 9.49
CA ARG A 149 4.38 25.95 10.15
C ARG A 149 3.97 27.24 9.43
N LYS A 150 4.92 27.96 8.86
CA LYS A 150 4.70 29.22 8.12
C LYS A 150 4.51 29.03 6.63
N LYS A 151 5.09 27.97 6.06
CA LYS A 151 5.09 27.71 4.63
C LYS A 151 3.88 26.87 4.19
N ARG A 152 3.60 25.79 4.92
CA ARG A 152 2.57 24.84 4.51
C ARG A 152 1.20 25.16 5.10
N THR A 153 0.16 24.88 4.31
CA THR A 153 -1.23 24.91 4.79
C THR A 153 -1.62 23.50 5.25
N VAL A 154 -2.08 23.37 6.49
CA VAL A 154 -2.51 22.09 7.04
C VAL A 154 -4.01 21.92 6.79
N LEU A 155 -4.38 20.98 5.94
CA LEU A 155 -5.76 20.57 5.72
C LEU A 155 -6.16 19.58 6.81
N VAL A 156 -7.26 19.83 7.48
CA VAL A 156 -7.78 18.96 8.55
C VAL A 156 -9.03 18.25 8.03
N PRO A 157 -8.93 16.94 7.67
CA PRO A 157 -10.05 16.17 7.18
C PRO A 157 -11.16 16.02 8.22
N ASN A 158 -12.40 15.94 7.76
CA ASN A 158 -13.56 15.94 8.61
C ASN A 158 -13.88 14.57 9.23
N THR A 159 -13.14 14.17 10.24
CA THR A 159 -13.47 12.99 11.05
C THR A 159 -14.66 13.25 12.00
N SER A 160 -14.83 14.50 12.43
CA SER A 160 -15.95 15.03 13.20
C SER A 160 -15.99 16.53 13.00
N HIS A 161 -17.15 17.08 12.64
CA HIS A 161 -17.29 18.50 12.32
C HIS A 161 -16.82 19.42 13.45
N ALA A 162 -17.23 19.13 14.68
CA ALA A 162 -16.83 19.90 15.86
C ALA A 162 -15.31 19.76 16.10
N PHE A 163 -14.78 18.53 16.07
CA PHE A 163 -13.37 18.26 16.30
C PHE A 163 -12.48 18.98 15.29
N CYS A 164 -12.78 18.92 14.01
CA CYS A 164 -11.96 19.54 12.97
C CYS A 164 -11.91 21.06 13.08
N ARG A 165 -13.02 21.68 13.43
CA ARG A 165 -13.08 23.14 13.67
C ARG A 165 -12.27 23.56 14.90
N ILE A 166 -12.43 22.85 16.01
CA ILE A 166 -11.68 23.11 17.25
C ILE A 166 -10.18 22.89 17.01
N MET A 167 -9.83 21.77 16.38
CA MET A 167 -8.42 21.45 16.08
C MET A 167 -7.80 22.49 15.14
N SER A 168 -8.51 22.88 14.08
CA SER A 168 -8.02 23.93 13.18
C SER A 168 -7.84 25.28 13.88
N ALA A 169 -8.73 25.63 14.80
CA ALA A 169 -8.61 26.84 15.62
C ALA A 169 -7.39 26.74 16.55
N ALA A 170 -7.21 25.61 17.23
CA ALA A 170 -6.06 25.36 18.10
C ALA A 170 -4.73 25.43 17.35
N LEU A 171 -4.64 24.83 16.15
CA LEU A 171 -3.45 24.91 15.31
C LEU A 171 -3.13 26.36 14.89
N LYS A 172 -4.16 27.17 14.60
CA LYS A 172 -3.97 28.59 14.26
C LYS A 172 -3.37 29.39 15.41
N THR A 173 -3.72 29.07 16.68
CA THR A 173 -3.09 29.74 17.84
C THR A 173 -1.60 29.43 17.96
N GLN A 174 -1.13 28.35 17.36
CA GLN A 174 0.29 27.97 17.29
C GLN A 174 1.00 28.49 16.02
N GLY A 175 0.35 29.41 15.28
CA GLY A 175 0.90 29.98 14.06
C GLY A 175 0.85 29.07 12.82
N ILE A 176 0.10 27.97 12.88
CA ILE A 176 -0.06 27.03 11.75
C ILE A 176 -1.30 27.45 10.94
N ARG A 177 -1.14 27.57 9.62
CA ARG A 177 -2.27 27.79 8.71
C ARG A 177 -3.08 26.51 8.57
N ALA A 178 -4.13 26.35 9.37
CA ALA A 178 -4.97 25.16 9.36
C ALA A 178 -6.35 25.45 8.77
N VAL A 179 -6.82 24.58 7.88
CA VAL A 179 -8.12 24.69 7.20
C VAL A 179 -8.91 23.41 7.42
N PRO A 180 -10.08 23.48 8.09
CA PRO A 180 -10.96 22.33 8.20
C PRO A 180 -11.61 22.07 6.84
N LEU A 181 -11.57 20.80 6.39
CA LEU A 181 -12.25 20.41 5.15
C LEU A 181 -13.77 20.32 5.36
N ALA A 182 -14.51 20.53 4.28
CA ALA A 182 -15.97 20.45 4.30
C ALA A 182 -16.44 18.99 4.37
N VAL A 183 -17.64 18.78 4.92
CA VAL A 183 -18.27 17.45 5.02
C VAL A 183 -18.67 16.94 3.64
N GLY A 184 -18.31 15.70 3.39
CA GLY A 184 -18.76 14.74 2.39
C GLY A 184 -19.56 15.26 1.19
N ARG A 185 -18.85 15.77 0.18
CA ARG A 185 -19.45 16.02 -1.13
C ARG A 185 -19.45 14.71 -1.95
N GLU A 186 -20.33 14.61 -2.91
CA GLU A 186 -20.43 13.46 -3.82
C GLU A 186 -19.07 13.11 -4.46
N GLU A 187 -18.31 14.13 -4.84
CA GLU A 187 -16.96 13.94 -5.37
C GLU A 187 -16.00 13.30 -4.37
N ALA A 188 -16.05 13.68 -3.10
CA ALA A 188 -15.24 13.05 -2.04
C ALA A 188 -15.57 11.56 -1.89
N ILE A 189 -16.85 11.21 -1.92
CA ILE A 189 -17.29 9.81 -1.87
C ILE A 189 -16.78 9.04 -3.09
N ARG A 190 -16.87 9.62 -4.28
CA ARG A 190 -16.39 9.02 -5.51
C ARG A 190 -14.88 8.78 -5.48
N LEU A 191 -14.11 9.77 -5.08
CA LEU A 191 -12.65 9.66 -4.95
C LEU A 191 -12.26 8.66 -3.87
N GLY A 192 -12.92 8.69 -2.72
CA GLY A 192 -12.69 7.71 -1.66
C GLY A 192 -12.89 6.28 -2.16
N LYS A 193 -13.97 5.99 -2.88
CA LYS A 193 -14.23 4.68 -3.47
C LYS A 193 -13.22 4.29 -4.55
N GLN A 194 -12.61 5.25 -5.23
CA GLN A 194 -11.61 4.99 -6.28
C GLN A 194 -10.26 4.56 -5.70
N TYR A 195 -9.82 5.19 -4.60
CA TYR A 195 -8.48 5.00 -4.03
C TYR A 195 -8.45 4.18 -2.75
N VAL A 196 -9.62 3.95 -2.16
CA VAL A 196 -9.78 3.14 -0.96
C VAL A 196 -10.63 1.92 -1.29
N HIS A 197 -10.12 0.77 -0.92
CA HIS A 197 -10.75 -0.50 -1.21
C HIS A 197 -12.11 -0.69 -0.45
N ASN A 198 -13.02 -1.44 -1.02
CA ASN A 198 -14.41 -1.55 -0.54
C ASN A 198 -14.58 -2.19 0.83
N ASP A 199 -13.60 -2.96 1.28
CA ASP A 199 -13.63 -3.60 2.61
C ASP A 199 -13.29 -2.63 3.75
N ILE A 200 -12.91 -1.39 3.44
CA ILE A 200 -12.62 -0.34 4.41
C ILE A 200 -13.92 0.38 4.79
N CYS A 201 -14.00 0.83 6.04
CA CYS A 201 -15.19 1.51 6.54
C CYS A 201 -15.52 2.78 5.74
N PHE A 202 -16.79 3.02 5.54
CA PHE A 202 -17.28 4.16 4.78
C PHE A 202 -16.77 5.53 5.28
N PRO A 203 -16.67 5.80 6.60
CA PRO A 203 -16.05 7.03 7.09
C PRO A 203 -14.62 7.25 6.61
N ALA A 204 -13.81 6.19 6.49
CA ALA A 204 -12.46 6.31 5.96
C ALA A 204 -12.47 6.72 4.47
N GLN A 205 -13.38 6.15 3.68
CA GLN A 205 -13.54 6.53 2.28
C GLN A 205 -13.89 8.01 2.12
N ILE A 206 -14.80 8.53 2.96
CA ILE A 206 -15.19 9.95 2.95
C ILE A 206 -13.99 10.82 3.30
N VAL A 207 -13.35 10.56 4.43
CA VAL A 207 -12.24 11.39 4.95
C VAL A 207 -11.08 11.46 3.97
N ILE A 208 -10.71 10.33 3.37
CA ILE A 208 -9.64 10.28 2.36
C ILE A 208 -10.07 10.95 1.06
N GLY A 209 -11.31 10.72 0.64
CA GLY A 209 -11.85 11.37 -0.54
C GLY A 209 -11.94 12.90 -0.41
N GLU A 210 -12.24 13.43 0.78
CA GLU A 210 -12.22 14.87 1.05
C GLU A 210 -10.82 15.47 0.88
N ALA A 211 -9.80 14.78 1.39
CA ALA A 211 -8.41 15.21 1.23
C ALA A 211 -7.99 15.22 -0.25
N LEU A 212 -8.31 14.16 -1.00
CA LEU A 212 -8.03 14.08 -2.43
C LEU A 212 -8.82 15.13 -3.24
N ALA A 213 -10.10 15.36 -2.91
CA ALA A 213 -10.92 16.39 -3.55
C ALA A 213 -10.36 17.79 -3.32
N ALA A 214 -9.88 18.07 -2.11
CA ALA A 214 -9.24 19.34 -1.79
C ALA A 214 -7.98 19.58 -2.62
N LEU A 215 -7.10 18.57 -2.75
CA LEU A 215 -5.90 18.67 -3.57
C LEU A 215 -6.22 18.83 -5.07
N ARG A 216 -7.24 18.11 -5.58
CA ARG A 216 -7.68 18.21 -6.97
C ARG A 216 -8.43 19.49 -7.32
N SER A 217 -8.93 20.22 -6.32
CA SER A 217 -9.65 21.47 -6.55
C SER A 217 -8.79 22.60 -7.14
N GLY A 218 -7.45 22.45 -7.10
CA GLY A 218 -6.52 23.50 -7.49
C GLY A 218 -6.42 24.67 -6.50
N GLN A 219 -7.15 24.63 -5.38
CA GLN A 219 -7.08 25.66 -4.35
C GLN A 219 -5.81 25.57 -3.50
N TYR A 220 -5.18 24.40 -3.48
CA TYR A 220 -4.02 24.12 -2.66
C TYR A 220 -2.89 23.57 -3.52
N VAL A 221 -1.71 24.15 -3.36
CA VAL A 221 -0.50 23.66 -4.01
C VAL A 221 0.01 22.44 -3.23
N PRO A 222 0.11 21.25 -3.82
CA PRO A 222 0.47 20.02 -3.09
C PRO A 222 1.78 20.14 -2.31
N SER A 223 2.85 20.72 -2.91
CA SER A 223 4.15 20.93 -2.26
C SER A 223 4.11 21.89 -1.06
N GLU A 224 3.09 22.74 -0.97
CA GLU A 224 2.88 23.68 0.14
C GLU A 224 1.74 23.24 1.07
N THR A 225 1.32 21.99 0.95
CA THR A 225 0.18 21.47 1.69
C THR A 225 0.61 20.29 2.55
N ALA A 226 0.05 20.20 3.74
CA ALA A 226 0.14 19.03 4.59
C ALA A 226 -1.27 18.62 5.03
N ILE A 227 -1.48 17.33 5.26
CA ILE A 227 -2.76 16.84 5.75
C ILE A 227 -2.61 16.42 7.21
N GLY A 228 -3.29 17.14 8.08
CA GLY A 228 -3.30 16.87 9.52
C GLY A 228 -4.37 15.88 9.89
N MET A 229 -3.99 14.66 10.26
CA MET A 229 -4.90 13.64 10.71
C MET A 229 -4.67 13.30 12.17
N GLY A 230 -5.75 13.26 12.95
CA GLY A 230 -5.68 12.82 14.33
C GLY A 230 -5.30 11.35 14.42
N LYS A 231 -4.31 11.05 15.27
CA LYS A 231 -3.93 9.69 15.60
C LYS A 231 -4.76 9.21 16.79
N TYR A 232 -5.43 8.09 16.62
CA TYR A 232 -6.17 7.42 17.68
C TYR A 232 -5.44 6.13 18.05
N ILE A 233 -5.21 5.91 19.33
CA ILE A 233 -4.59 4.67 19.82
C ILE A 233 -5.69 3.79 20.39
N GLY A 234 -6.11 2.78 19.65
CA GLY A 234 -7.16 1.85 20.05
C GLY A 234 -7.59 0.91 18.94
N ASP A 235 -8.59 0.09 19.23
CA ASP A 235 -9.06 -0.96 18.32
C ASP A 235 -9.92 -0.47 17.15
N CYS A 236 -10.20 0.84 17.08
CA CYS A 236 -10.89 1.41 15.94
C CYS A 236 -9.93 1.61 14.77
N ARG A 237 -10.39 1.34 13.57
CA ARG A 237 -9.66 1.54 12.31
C ARG A 237 -9.20 2.97 12.06
N LEU A 238 -9.77 3.95 12.75
CA LEU A 238 -9.31 5.35 12.74
C LEU A 238 -7.81 5.47 13.05
N THR A 239 -7.26 4.55 13.84
CA THR A 239 -5.82 4.43 14.10
C THR A 239 -4.98 4.37 12.83
N HIS A 240 -5.50 3.78 11.76
CA HIS A 240 -4.79 3.54 10.51
C HIS A 240 -5.21 4.44 9.35
N TYR A 241 -6.05 5.46 9.59
CA TYR A 241 -6.48 6.35 8.50
C TYR A 241 -5.32 7.13 7.89
N SER A 242 -4.30 7.47 8.67
CA SER A 242 -3.10 8.14 8.15
C SER A 242 -2.35 7.27 7.15
N ALA A 243 -2.16 5.98 7.47
CA ALA A 243 -1.51 5.02 6.59
C ALA A 243 -2.29 4.83 5.28
N LEU A 244 -3.61 4.72 5.38
CA LEU A 244 -4.49 4.57 4.23
C LEU A 244 -4.52 5.83 3.37
N LEU A 245 -4.50 7.01 4.00
CA LEU A 245 -4.39 8.28 3.31
C LEU A 245 -3.06 8.36 2.55
N ARG A 246 -1.95 7.97 3.16
CA ARG A 246 -0.64 7.96 2.50
C ARG A 246 -0.67 7.07 1.26
N LYS A 247 -1.22 5.84 1.38
CA LYS A 247 -1.40 4.96 0.23
C LYS A 247 -2.23 5.62 -0.87
N ALA A 248 -3.37 6.21 -0.50
CA ALA A 248 -4.26 6.85 -1.48
C ALA A 248 -3.63 8.07 -2.17
N LEU A 249 -2.76 8.81 -1.47
CA LEU A 249 -2.00 9.92 -2.03
C LEU A 249 -0.94 9.41 -3.01
N ASP A 250 -0.21 8.35 -2.66
CA ASP A 250 0.76 7.72 -3.56
C ASP A 250 0.08 7.24 -4.86
N ASP A 251 -1.04 6.52 -4.72
CA ASP A 251 -1.82 6.00 -5.86
C ASP A 251 -2.44 7.13 -6.72
N ALA A 252 -2.70 8.28 -6.12
CA ALA A 252 -3.24 9.47 -6.80
C ALA A 252 -2.17 10.38 -7.43
N GLY A 253 -0.87 10.06 -7.24
CA GLY A 253 0.26 10.80 -7.80
C GLY A 253 0.72 11.98 -6.94
N TYR A 254 0.51 11.92 -5.63
CA TYR A 254 1.01 12.89 -4.63
C TYR A 254 2.00 12.22 -3.69
N PRO A 255 3.24 11.90 -4.15
CA PRO A 255 4.20 11.12 -3.36
C PRO A 255 4.86 11.90 -2.21
N GLU A 256 4.71 13.23 -2.14
CA GLU A 256 5.33 14.13 -1.16
C GLU A 256 4.40 14.52 -0.01
#